data_f94599a951c39a9d591e01571c9523e9
#
_entry.id   f94599a951c39a9d591e01571c9523e9
#
_cell.length_a   1.000
_cell.length_b   1.000
_cell.length_c   1.000
_cell.angle_alpha   90.00
_cell.angle_beta   90.00
_cell.angle_gamma   90.00
#
_symmetry.space_group_name_H-M   'P 1'
#
loop_
_entity.id
_entity.type
_entity.pdbx_description
1 polymer ?
#
loop_
_entity_poly.entity_id
_entity_poly.type
_entity_poly.pdbx_seq_one_letter_code
_entity_poly.pdbx_strand_id
1 'polypeptide(L)'
;MDPPVVPRERLDDWRRVAETTERPFAAGPVSVTAGTVRYERTTAPPPRPFFFASRLRIRPQTAPNAALTRLVEGRARSGFRDRLAERHVEAVEHRGDREISVSDPNASRATLSTYRGACRPTDGTDPIPVEALLAVWDAGEYLLAGGAYPLSAGAAEADAARRELLGLIRGVRPATKRNTDR
;
A
#
# COMPACT_ATOMS: atom_id res chain seq x y z
N MET A 1 -1.81 -11.71 -12.94
CA MET A 1 -2.13 -10.29 -13.24
C MET A 1 -0.91 -9.48 -12.85
N ASP A 2 -0.36 -8.69 -13.77
CA ASP A 2 0.85 -7.93 -13.47
C ASP A 2 0.56 -6.88 -12.38
N PRO A 3 1.39 -6.81 -11.32
CA PRO A 3 1.26 -5.78 -10.29
C PRO A 3 1.60 -4.39 -10.87
N PRO A 4 1.31 -3.30 -10.13
CA PRO A 4 1.75 -1.97 -10.52
C PRO A 4 3.26 -1.86 -10.62
N VAL A 5 3.71 -0.88 -11.40
CA VAL A 5 5.14 -0.55 -11.51
C VAL A 5 5.52 0.46 -10.44
N VAL A 6 6.59 0.17 -9.73
CA VAL A 6 7.25 1.09 -8.80
C VAL A 6 8.54 1.56 -9.45
N PRO A 7 8.79 2.87 -9.57
CA PRO A 7 10.01 3.40 -10.19
C PRO A 7 11.28 2.91 -9.49
N ARG A 8 12.22 2.36 -10.25
CA ARG A 8 13.44 1.75 -9.72
C ARG A 8 14.32 2.75 -8.96
N GLU A 9 14.36 3.99 -9.42
CA GLU A 9 15.11 5.10 -8.81
C GLU A 9 14.63 5.47 -7.40
N ARG A 10 13.52 4.91 -6.95
CA ARG A 10 12.97 5.11 -5.60
C ARG A 10 13.13 3.89 -4.69
N LEU A 11 13.80 2.84 -5.20
CA LEU A 11 13.92 1.54 -4.53
C LEU A 11 15.36 1.23 -4.09
N ASP A 12 16.24 2.22 -3.97
CA ASP A 12 17.68 2.02 -3.73
C ASP A 12 17.98 1.11 -2.52
N ASP A 13 17.27 1.31 -1.40
CA ASP A 13 17.41 0.47 -0.19
C ASP A 13 16.29 -0.55 0.01
N TRP A 14 15.41 -0.69 -0.99
CA TRP A 14 14.23 -1.55 -0.92
C TRP A 14 14.41 -2.82 -1.73
N ARG A 15 14.19 -3.96 -1.11
CA ARG A 15 14.20 -5.25 -1.80
C ARG A 15 12.80 -5.77 -2.00
N ARG A 16 12.50 -6.21 -3.22
CA ARG A 16 11.26 -6.93 -3.50
C ARG A 16 11.31 -8.29 -2.80
N VAL A 17 10.34 -8.52 -1.90
CA VAL A 17 10.24 -9.74 -1.10
C VAL A 17 9.12 -10.66 -1.56
N ALA A 18 8.11 -10.14 -2.26
CA ALA A 18 7.05 -10.97 -2.81
C ALA A 18 6.35 -10.29 -4.00
N GLU A 19 5.78 -11.14 -4.85
CA GLU A 19 4.82 -10.77 -5.87
C GLU A 19 3.70 -11.83 -5.85
N THR A 20 2.44 -11.40 -5.69
CA THR A 20 1.30 -12.30 -5.55
C THR A 20 0.15 -11.88 -6.47
N THR A 21 -0.65 -12.86 -6.87
CA THR A 21 -1.95 -12.63 -7.50
C THR A 21 -2.99 -13.37 -6.67
N GLU A 22 -3.91 -12.63 -6.09
CA GLU A 22 -4.92 -13.14 -5.17
C GLU A 22 -6.33 -12.76 -5.63
N ARG A 23 -7.33 -13.47 -5.14
CA ARG A 23 -8.75 -13.12 -5.29
C ARG A 23 -9.33 -12.77 -3.92
N PRO A 24 -9.13 -11.54 -3.43
CA PRO A 24 -9.57 -11.15 -2.09
C PRO A 24 -11.08 -11.11 -1.93
N PHE A 25 -11.82 -11.16 -3.04
CA PHE A 25 -13.29 -11.15 -3.00
C PHE A 25 -13.89 -11.88 -4.20
N ALA A 26 -14.89 -12.72 -3.92
CA ALA A 26 -15.78 -13.31 -4.91
C ALA A 26 -17.16 -13.50 -4.26
N ALA A 27 -18.21 -12.89 -4.85
CA ALA A 27 -19.59 -13.06 -4.42
C ALA A 27 -20.52 -13.04 -5.65
N GLY A 28 -21.12 -14.17 -5.95
CA GLY A 28 -21.94 -14.34 -7.15
C GLY A 28 -21.14 -14.02 -8.42
N PRO A 29 -21.66 -13.14 -9.30
CA PRO A 29 -20.99 -12.78 -10.53
C PRO A 29 -19.82 -11.80 -10.33
N VAL A 30 -19.67 -11.20 -9.13
CA VAL A 30 -18.65 -10.19 -8.83
C VAL A 30 -17.39 -10.84 -8.27
N SER A 31 -16.25 -10.56 -8.89
CA SER A 31 -14.94 -10.98 -8.39
C SER A 31 -13.93 -9.84 -8.46
N VAL A 32 -13.03 -9.82 -7.48
CA VAL A 32 -11.89 -8.89 -7.45
C VAL A 32 -10.62 -9.71 -7.48
N THR A 33 -9.73 -9.39 -8.43
CA THR A 33 -8.38 -9.94 -8.49
C THR A 33 -7.39 -8.84 -8.15
N ALA A 34 -6.45 -9.13 -7.24
CA ALA A 34 -5.40 -8.22 -6.84
C ALA A 34 -4.03 -8.75 -7.29
N GLY A 35 -3.28 -7.98 -8.06
CA GLY A 35 -1.86 -8.20 -8.31
C GLY A 35 -1.05 -7.28 -7.40
N THR A 36 -0.24 -7.84 -6.52
CA THR A 36 0.47 -7.12 -5.48
C THR A 36 1.97 -7.38 -5.53
N VAL A 37 2.77 -6.33 -5.42
CA VAL A 37 4.21 -6.40 -5.18
C VAL A 37 4.53 -5.86 -3.80
N ARG A 38 5.46 -6.52 -3.08
CA ARG A 38 5.89 -6.13 -1.73
C ARG A 38 7.39 -5.92 -1.67
N TYR A 39 7.77 -4.90 -0.92
CA TYR A 39 9.16 -4.52 -0.68
C TYR A 39 9.42 -4.36 0.82
N GLU A 40 10.64 -4.62 1.23
CA GLU A 40 11.15 -4.36 2.58
C GLU A 40 12.50 -3.70 2.52
N ARG A 41 12.77 -2.84 3.50
CA ARG A 41 14.09 -2.27 3.74
C ARG A 41 14.92 -3.25 4.56
N THR A 42 15.53 -4.21 3.89
CA THR A 42 16.21 -5.36 4.56
C THR A 42 17.45 -4.98 5.33
N THR A 43 18.02 -3.79 5.08
CA THR A 43 19.18 -3.23 5.81
C THR A 43 18.79 -2.59 7.15
N ALA A 44 17.49 -2.27 7.35
CA ALA A 44 17.00 -1.71 8.61
C ALA A 44 16.80 -2.79 9.68
N PRO A 45 17.01 -2.45 10.98
CA PRO A 45 16.66 -3.35 12.08
C PRO A 45 15.13 -3.55 12.17
N PRO A 46 14.66 -4.64 12.79
CA PRO A 46 13.24 -4.83 13.09
C PRO A 46 12.70 -3.75 14.06
N PRO A 47 11.42 -3.34 13.90
CA PRO A 47 10.51 -3.70 12.83
C PRO A 47 10.89 -2.99 11.53
N ARG A 48 11.13 -3.79 10.48
CA ARG A 48 11.59 -3.27 9.19
C ARG A 48 10.50 -2.46 8.49
N PRO A 49 10.83 -1.30 7.92
CA PRO A 49 9.95 -0.61 7.01
C PRO A 49 9.52 -1.53 5.87
N PHE A 50 8.25 -1.49 5.51
CA PHE A 50 7.72 -2.20 4.36
C PHE A 50 6.87 -1.31 3.48
N PHE A 51 6.78 -1.67 2.23
CA PHE A 51 5.96 -1.02 1.20
C PHE A 51 5.29 -2.07 0.33
N PHE A 52 4.08 -1.80 -0.11
CA PHE A 52 3.40 -2.60 -1.14
C PHE A 52 2.68 -1.71 -2.13
N ALA A 53 2.49 -2.24 -3.33
CA ALA A 53 1.61 -1.67 -4.33
C ALA A 53 0.74 -2.78 -4.93
N SER A 54 -0.56 -2.51 -5.09
CA SER A 54 -1.55 -3.44 -5.60
C SER A 54 -2.38 -2.81 -6.70
N ARG A 55 -2.73 -3.62 -7.68
CA ARG A 55 -3.67 -3.30 -8.74
C ARG A 55 -4.88 -4.18 -8.58
N LEU A 56 -6.07 -3.60 -8.58
CA LEU A 56 -7.32 -4.34 -8.47
C LEU A 56 -8.03 -4.39 -9.82
N ARG A 57 -8.46 -5.59 -10.20
CA ARG A 57 -9.35 -5.80 -11.34
C ARG A 57 -10.68 -6.35 -10.84
N ILE A 58 -11.74 -5.61 -11.10
CA ILE A 58 -13.11 -5.99 -10.74
C ILE A 58 -13.80 -6.60 -11.96
N ARG A 59 -14.49 -7.70 -11.78
CA ARG A 59 -15.31 -8.34 -12.83
C ARG A 59 -16.74 -8.55 -12.30
N PRO A 60 -17.80 -8.30 -13.11
CA PRO A 60 -17.75 -7.71 -14.46
C PRO A 60 -17.11 -6.32 -14.42
N GLN A 61 -16.51 -5.91 -15.55
CA GLN A 61 -15.87 -4.61 -15.64
C GLN A 61 -16.92 -3.50 -15.45
N THR A 62 -16.82 -2.79 -14.35
CA THR A 62 -17.72 -1.71 -13.97
C THR A 62 -16.92 -0.42 -13.97
N ALA A 63 -17.44 0.62 -14.61
CA ALA A 63 -16.83 1.94 -14.53
C ALA A 63 -16.79 2.41 -13.08
N PRO A 64 -15.66 2.99 -12.62
CA PRO A 64 -15.56 3.56 -11.30
C PRO A 64 -16.70 4.54 -11.02
N ASN A 65 -17.28 4.42 -9.84
CA ASN A 65 -18.30 5.33 -9.34
C ASN A 65 -18.15 5.50 -7.83
N ALA A 66 -18.80 6.52 -7.27
CA ALA A 66 -18.64 6.87 -5.86
C ALA A 66 -18.95 5.72 -4.88
N ALA A 67 -19.94 4.89 -5.19
CA ALA A 67 -20.31 3.75 -4.34
C ALA A 67 -19.24 2.66 -4.38
N LEU A 68 -18.74 2.32 -5.57
CA LEU A 68 -17.68 1.35 -5.76
C LEU A 68 -16.37 1.83 -5.14
N THR A 69 -16.03 3.11 -5.30
CA THR A 69 -14.83 3.72 -4.68
C THR A 69 -14.87 3.59 -3.16
N ARG A 70 -15.99 3.92 -2.53
CA ARG A 70 -16.17 3.75 -1.07
C ARG A 70 -16.03 2.30 -0.62
N LEU A 71 -16.56 1.37 -1.39
CA LEU A 71 -16.44 -0.06 -1.11
C LEU A 71 -14.97 -0.50 -1.18
N VAL A 72 -14.26 -0.11 -2.24
CA VAL A 72 -12.84 -0.43 -2.43
C VAL A 72 -12.00 0.18 -1.32
N GLU A 73 -12.21 1.45 -0.97
CA GLU A 73 -11.52 2.12 0.13
C GLU A 73 -11.76 1.40 1.47
N GLY A 74 -13.01 1.05 1.76
CA GLY A 74 -13.36 0.33 2.99
C GLY A 74 -12.67 -1.03 3.09
N ARG A 75 -12.67 -1.80 1.99
CA ARG A 75 -11.98 -3.10 1.92
C ARG A 75 -10.46 -2.97 1.97
N ALA A 76 -9.91 -1.96 1.30
CA ALA A 76 -8.48 -1.67 1.35
C ALA A 76 -8.01 -1.34 2.78
N ARG A 77 -8.78 -0.53 3.52
CA ARG A 77 -8.50 -0.19 4.92
C ARG A 77 -8.56 -1.42 5.83
N SER A 78 -9.58 -2.28 5.66
CA SER A 78 -9.68 -3.53 6.44
C SER A 78 -8.49 -4.44 6.16
N GLY A 79 -8.24 -4.79 4.89
CA GLY A 79 -7.11 -5.64 4.51
C GLY A 79 -5.73 -5.06 4.88
N PHE A 80 -5.61 -3.73 4.95
CA PHE A 80 -4.37 -3.11 5.41
C PHE A 80 -4.17 -3.27 6.92
N ARG A 81 -5.24 -3.15 7.72
CA ARG A 81 -5.17 -3.43 9.16
C ARG A 81 -4.81 -4.89 9.45
N ASP A 82 -5.39 -5.83 8.70
CA ASP A 82 -5.06 -7.25 8.81
C ASP A 82 -3.57 -7.48 8.52
N ARG A 83 -3.03 -6.83 7.49
CA ARG A 83 -1.60 -6.89 7.13
C ARG A 83 -0.68 -6.27 8.19
N LEU A 84 -1.12 -5.21 8.87
CA LEU A 84 -0.41 -4.65 10.01
C LEU A 84 -0.40 -5.62 11.19
N ALA A 85 -1.54 -6.27 11.47
CA ALA A 85 -1.66 -7.28 12.53
C ALA A 85 -0.76 -8.49 12.28
N GLU A 86 -0.67 -8.98 11.03
CA GLU A 86 0.27 -10.05 10.63
C GLU A 86 1.75 -9.68 10.91
N ARG A 87 2.05 -8.39 11.03
CA ARG A 87 3.37 -7.85 11.37
C ARG A 87 3.51 -7.44 12.83
N HIS A 88 2.62 -7.95 13.68
CA HIS A 88 2.58 -7.64 15.11
C HIS A 88 2.40 -6.15 15.44
N VAL A 89 1.75 -5.39 14.55
CA VAL A 89 1.36 -4.01 14.83
C VAL A 89 -0.04 -4.02 15.43
N GLU A 90 -0.11 -3.65 16.70
CA GLU A 90 -1.33 -3.62 17.52
C GLU A 90 -1.78 -2.18 17.78
N ALA A 91 -2.97 -2.04 18.37
CA ALA A 91 -3.58 -0.75 18.72
C ALA A 91 -3.59 0.24 17.54
N VAL A 92 -3.94 -0.26 16.35
CA VAL A 92 -3.95 0.52 15.12
C VAL A 92 -5.11 1.51 15.13
N GLU A 93 -4.78 2.80 15.24
CA GLU A 93 -5.72 3.92 15.20
C GLU A 93 -5.64 4.65 13.87
N HIS A 94 -6.79 4.95 13.27
CA HIS A 94 -6.89 5.85 12.12
C HIS A 94 -6.72 7.29 12.59
N ARG A 95 -5.77 8.03 11.98
CA ARG A 95 -5.41 9.40 12.38
C ARG A 95 -6.00 10.47 11.45
N GLY A 96 -6.47 10.08 10.28
CA GLY A 96 -7.13 10.97 9.32
C GLY A 96 -6.87 10.59 7.88
N ASP A 97 -7.65 11.21 7.00
CA ASP A 97 -7.57 11.11 5.55
C ASP A 97 -7.20 12.46 4.95
N ARG A 98 -6.45 12.44 3.86
CA ARG A 98 -6.17 13.61 3.04
C ARG A 98 -5.97 13.25 1.59
N GLU A 99 -6.18 14.18 0.70
CA GLU A 99 -5.78 14.04 -0.69
C GLU A 99 -4.26 14.25 -0.87
N ILE A 100 -3.67 13.45 -1.72
CA ILE A 100 -2.28 13.62 -2.18
C ILE A 100 -2.23 13.55 -3.71
N SER A 101 -1.24 14.22 -4.29
CA SER A 101 -0.93 14.07 -5.71
C SER A 101 -0.20 12.76 -5.97
N VAL A 102 -0.52 12.09 -7.08
CA VAL A 102 0.17 10.88 -7.57
C VAL A 102 0.73 11.12 -8.97
N SER A 103 1.80 10.42 -9.33
CA SER A 103 2.46 10.53 -10.64
C SER A 103 1.87 9.54 -11.66
N ASP A 104 0.56 9.31 -11.60
CA ASP A 104 -0.15 8.41 -12.49
C ASP A 104 -0.64 9.20 -13.73
N PRO A 105 -0.46 8.71 -14.96
CA PRO A 105 -0.92 9.40 -16.15
C PRO A 105 -2.45 9.49 -16.27
N ASN A 106 -3.18 8.61 -15.58
CA ASN A 106 -4.65 8.52 -15.64
C ASN A 106 -5.34 9.04 -14.37
N ALA A 107 -4.57 9.45 -13.35
CA ALA A 107 -5.10 9.99 -12.11
C ALA A 107 -4.15 11.02 -11.52
N SER A 108 -4.70 12.13 -11.05
CA SER A 108 -3.90 13.20 -10.44
C SER A 108 -3.89 13.15 -8.90
N ARG A 109 -4.84 12.44 -8.29
CA ARG A 109 -5.07 12.44 -6.83
C ARG A 109 -5.38 11.05 -6.30
N ALA A 110 -4.98 10.84 -5.04
CA ALA A 110 -5.30 9.66 -4.25
C ALA A 110 -5.79 10.08 -2.86
N THR A 111 -6.66 9.27 -2.25
CA THR A 111 -7.00 9.39 -0.83
C THR A 111 -5.94 8.68 -0.01
N LEU A 112 -5.22 9.42 0.83
CA LEU A 112 -4.22 8.91 1.76
C LEU A 112 -4.81 8.81 3.16
N SER A 113 -4.86 7.61 3.71
CA SER A 113 -5.20 7.34 5.11
C SER A 113 -3.93 7.14 5.93
N THR A 114 -3.86 7.79 7.09
CA THR A 114 -2.75 7.67 8.03
C THR A 114 -3.20 6.91 9.27
N TYR A 115 -2.35 5.99 9.74
CA TYR A 115 -2.57 5.18 10.94
C TYR A 115 -1.37 5.28 11.87
N ARG A 116 -1.61 5.07 13.15
CA ARG A 116 -0.57 4.84 14.16
C ARG A 116 -0.90 3.59 14.95
N GLY A 117 0.14 2.89 15.34
CA GLY A 117 0.05 1.69 16.16
C GLY A 117 1.39 1.43 16.83
N ALA A 118 1.54 0.27 17.45
CA ALA A 118 2.78 -0.16 18.07
C ALA A 118 3.11 -1.59 17.62
N CYS A 119 4.33 -1.79 17.14
CA CYS A 119 4.84 -3.14 16.86
C CYS A 119 5.33 -3.76 18.16
N ARG A 120 4.81 -4.96 18.47
CA ARG A 120 5.29 -5.76 19.62
C ARG A 120 6.34 -6.74 19.16
N PRO A 121 7.60 -6.54 19.53
CA PRO A 121 8.64 -7.52 19.22
C PRO A 121 8.37 -8.83 19.94
N THR A 122 8.75 -9.94 19.30
CA THR A 122 8.57 -11.31 19.87
C THR A 122 9.57 -11.64 20.97
N ASP A 123 10.62 -10.84 21.11
CA ASP A 123 11.67 -10.99 22.13
C ASP A 123 11.32 -10.34 23.48
N GLY A 124 10.12 -9.76 23.60
CA GLY A 124 9.63 -9.14 24.84
C GLY A 124 10.18 -7.75 25.13
N THR A 125 10.84 -7.11 24.16
CA THR A 125 11.25 -5.70 24.28
C THR A 125 10.03 -4.77 24.22
N ASP A 126 10.22 -3.50 24.61
CA ASP A 126 9.15 -2.51 24.62
C ASP A 126 8.51 -2.34 23.24
N PRO A 127 7.19 -2.07 23.20
CA PRO A 127 6.49 -1.81 21.94
C PRO A 127 7.08 -0.61 21.19
N ILE A 128 7.32 -0.78 19.90
CA ILE A 128 7.91 0.25 19.04
C ILE A 128 6.79 0.98 18.31
N PRO A 129 6.63 2.32 18.50
CA PRO A 129 5.64 3.10 17.76
C PRO A 129 5.87 3.02 16.26
N VAL A 130 4.77 2.88 15.50
CA VAL A 130 4.78 2.73 14.04
C VAL A 130 3.78 3.70 13.43
N GLU A 131 4.16 4.36 12.35
CA GLU A 131 3.21 5.05 11.48
C GLU A 131 3.02 4.25 10.19
N ALA A 132 1.77 4.17 9.74
CA ALA A 132 1.41 3.45 8.53
C ALA A 132 0.56 4.34 7.61
N LEU A 133 0.79 4.20 6.31
CA LEU A 133 0.16 5.00 5.25
C LEU A 133 -0.49 4.06 4.23
N LEU A 134 -1.72 4.38 3.82
CA LEU A 134 -2.43 3.69 2.75
C LEU A 134 -3.03 4.72 1.79
N ALA A 135 -2.68 4.65 0.52
CA ALA A 135 -3.29 5.43 -0.54
C ALA A 135 -4.13 4.55 -1.46
N VAL A 136 -5.28 5.08 -1.88
CA VAL A 136 -6.20 4.45 -2.83
C VAL A 136 -6.57 5.48 -3.90
N TRP A 137 -6.52 5.08 -5.17
CA TRP A 137 -6.95 5.92 -6.28
C TRP A 137 -7.48 5.10 -7.44
N ASP A 138 -8.20 5.78 -8.31
CA ASP A 138 -8.73 5.28 -9.55
C ASP A 138 -7.93 5.83 -10.73
N ALA A 139 -7.43 4.94 -11.56
CA ALA A 139 -6.71 5.23 -12.80
C ALA A 139 -7.32 4.48 -13.99
N GLY A 140 -8.66 4.38 -14.03
CA GLY A 140 -9.43 3.49 -14.90
C GLY A 140 -9.52 2.06 -14.35
N GLU A 141 -8.73 1.76 -13.35
CA GLU A 141 -8.75 0.60 -12.44
C GLU A 141 -8.22 1.06 -11.08
N TYR A 142 -8.57 0.36 -10.02
CA TYR A 142 -8.13 0.78 -8.68
C TYR A 142 -6.70 0.36 -8.42
N LEU A 143 -5.92 1.34 -7.95
CA LEU A 143 -4.57 1.16 -7.44
C LEU A 143 -4.54 1.46 -5.94
N LEU A 144 -3.75 0.67 -5.23
CA LEU A 144 -3.47 0.83 -3.81
C LEU A 144 -1.97 0.83 -3.62
N ALA A 145 -1.49 1.70 -2.74
CA ALA A 145 -0.11 1.66 -2.29
C ALA A 145 -0.04 2.04 -0.81
N GLY A 146 0.79 1.36 -0.06
CA GLY A 146 0.91 1.63 1.37
C GLY A 146 2.11 0.96 1.98
N GLY A 147 2.33 1.24 3.26
CA GLY A 147 3.42 0.67 4.02
C GLY A 147 3.46 1.23 5.41
N ALA A 148 4.49 0.86 6.16
CA ALA A 148 4.70 1.34 7.51
C ALA A 148 6.19 1.44 7.83
N TYR A 149 6.51 2.27 8.83
CA TYR A 149 7.85 2.50 9.33
C TYR A 149 7.82 2.79 10.83
N PRO A 150 8.90 2.43 11.57
CA PRO A 150 9.01 2.74 12.99
C PRO A 150 9.28 4.23 13.24
N LEU A 151 8.80 4.72 14.39
CA LEU A 151 8.99 6.09 14.85
C LEU A 151 10.09 6.21 15.92
N SER A 152 10.82 5.14 16.18
CA SER A 152 11.77 5.04 17.31
C SER A 152 13.10 5.76 17.12
N ALA A 153 13.45 6.14 15.90
CA ALA A 153 14.76 6.71 15.58
C ALA A 153 14.86 8.24 15.74
N GLY A 154 13.83 8.87 16.31
CA GLY A 154 13.77 10.32 16.46
C GLY A 154 12.93 11.02 15.37
N ALA A 155 12.63 12.30 15.57
CA ALA A 155 11.70 13.04 14.70
C ALA A 155 12.26 13.23 13.28
N ALA A 156 13.55 13.52 13.13
CA ALA A 156 14.17 13.77 11.82
C ALA A 156 14.18 12.52 10.93
N GLU A 157 14.51 11.37 11.52
CA GLU A 157 14.50 10.07 10.84
C GLU A 157 13.07 9.63 10.51
N ALA A 158 12.11 9.84 11.39
CA ALA A 158 10.71 9.56 11.14
C ALA A 158 10.16 10.41 9.99
N ASP A 159 10.52 11.70 9.92
CA ASP A 159 10.15 12.58 8.81
C ASP A 159 10.81 12.16 7.49
N ALA A 160 12.06 11.69 7.53
CA ALA A 160 12.75 11.15 6.36
C ALA A 160 12.06 9.87 5.86
N ALA A 161 11.75 8.92 6.75
CA ALA A 161 11.05 7.70 6.43
C ALA A 161 9.64 7.97 5.86
N ARG A 162 8.94 8.97 6.43
CA ARG A 162 7.64 9.42 5.92
C ARG A 162 7.75 9.97 4.49
N ARG A 163 8.73 10.85 4.23
CA ARG A 163 8.95 11.42 2.89
C ARG A 163 9.28 10.34 1.87
N GLU A 164 10.13 9.39 2.25
CA GLU A 164 10.52 8.26 1.41
C GLU A 164 9.31 7.39 1.06
N LEU A 165 8.54 6.93 2.06
CA LEU A 165 7.34 6.13 1.84
C LEU A 165 6.29 6.85 1.00
N LEU A 166 6.04 8.16 1.24
CA LEU A 166 5.19 8.99 0.40
C LEU A 166 5.72 9.12 -1.02
N GLY A 167 7.03 9.20 -1.19
CA GLY A 167 7.68 9.20 -2.49
C GLY A 167 7.42 7.90 -3.27
N LEU A 168 7.53 6.74 -2.62
CA LEU A 168 7.19 5.45 -3.21
C LEU A 168 5.71 5.40 -3.61
N ILE A 169 4.79 5.72 -2.69
CA ILE A 169 3.34 5.73 -2.92
C ILE A 169 3.00 6.60 -4.15
N ARG A 170 3.51 7.83 -4.19
CA ARG A 170 3.24 8.78 -5.29
C ARG A 170 3.81 8.33 -6.63
N GLY A 171 4.85 7.53 -6.62
CA GLY A 171 5.53 7.05 -7.83
C GLY A 171 4.88 5.82 -8.46
N VAL A 172 3.95 5.15 -7.80
CA VAL A 172 3.28 3.96 -8.33
C VAL A 172 2.50 4.29 -9.58
N ARG A 173 2.62 3.42 -10.60
CA ARG A 173 1.92 3.55 -11.89
C ARG A 173 1.28 2.23 -12.29
N PRO A 174 0.21 2.25 -13.11
CA PRO A 174 -0.34 1.04 -13.71
C PRO A 174 0.77 0.29 -14.49
N ALA A 175 0.71 -1.03 -14.48
CA ALA A 175 1.53 -1.81 -15.40
C ALA A 175 1.10 -1.49 -16.84
N THR A 176 2.04 -1.08 -17.66
CA THR A 176 1.78 -0.90 -19.10
C THR A 176 1.37 -2.25 -19.67
N LYS A 177 0.20 -2.34 -20.33
CA LYS A 177 -0.17 -3.53 -21.08
C LYS A 177 0.95 -3.82 -22.08
N ARG A 178 1.66 -4.93 -21.94
CA ARG A 178 2.46 -5.44 -23.04
C ARG A 178 1.47 -5.76 -24.15
N ASN A 179 1.52 -5.01 -25.23
CA ASN A 179 0.91 -5.40 -26.48
C ASN A 179 1.58 -6.73 -26.89
N THR A 180 0.94 -7.84 -26.56
CA THR A 180 1.27 -9.13 -27.18
C THR A 180 0.47 -9.15 -28.49
N ASP A 181 0.88 -8.31 -29.44
CA ASP A 181 0.60 -8.52 -30.85
C ASP A 181 1.61 -9.52 -31.37
N ARG A 182 1.15 -10.79 -31.47
CA ARG A 182 1.44 -11.71 -32.57
C ARG A 182 0.63 -12.97 -32.42
#